data_a12e54632f72c6db027672189b074d9f
#
_entry.id   a12e54632f72c6db027672189b074d9f
#
_cell.length_a   1.000
_cell.length_b   1.000
_cell.length_c   1.000
_cell.angle_alpha   90.00
_cell.angle_beta   90.00
_cell.angle_gamma   90.00
#
_symmetry.space_group_name_H-M   'P 1'
#
loop_
_entity.id
_entity.type
_entity.pdbx_description
1 polymer ?
#
loop_
_entity_poly.entity_id
_entity_poly.type
_entity_poly.pdbx_seq_one_letter_code
_entity_poly.pdbx_strand_id
1 'polypeptide(L)'
;MPRFSSKRRVHHSAPQMFDLVADVERYPEFVPLCRSLKIRQRTPRPDGTEIVIADMTVSFKLVREAFTSRVTLDRPNLKIQVEYLQGPFSNLENRWSFEPKPDDSCDVGFFLTYEFKSRMLAMLMGTMFDTAFQRFAAAFEKRADAIYGSGR
;
A
#
# COMPACT_ATOMS: atom_id res chain seq x y z
N MET A 1 18.10 -7.22 2.31
CA MET A 1 16.84 -6.74 1.70
C MET A 1 15.75 -6.76 2.76
N PRO A 2 15.27 -5.58 3.15
CA PRO A 2 14.20 -5.52 4.15
C PRO A 2 12.94 -6.22 3.69
N ARG A 3 12.28 -6.86 4.63
CA ARG A 3 11.06 -7.61 4.35
C ARG A 3 10.10 -7.47 5.53
N PHE A 4 8.86 -7.11 5.25
CA PHE A 4 7.82 -7.00 6.26
C PHE A 4 6.65 -7.89 5.86
N SER A 5 6.12 -8.62 6.83
CA SER A 5 4.98 -9.49 6.60
C SER A 5 4.11 -9.45 7.84
N SER A 6 2.82 -9.21 7.66
CA SER A 6 1.91 -9.18 8.81
C SER A 6 0.53 -9.69 8.41
N LYS A 7 -0.19 -10.18 9.39
CA LYS A 7 -1.59 -10.55 9.25
C LYS A 7 -2.33 -9.96 10.44
N ARG A 8 -3.34 -9.16 10.17
CA ARG A 8 -4.03 -8.39 11.20
C ARG A 8 -5.54 -8.55 11.05
N ARG A 9 -6.20 -8.91 12.15
CA ARG A 9 -7.66 -8.93 12.18
C ARG A 9 -8.19 -7.51 12.37
N VAL A 10 -9.10 -7.09 11.50
CA VAL A 10 -9.73 -5.78 11.62
C VAL A 10 -11.24 -5.96 11.66
N HIS A 11 -11.94 -5.01 12.29
CA HIS A 11 -13.38 -5.05 12.45
C HIS A 11 -14.10 -4.33 11.31
N HIS A 12 -13.66 -4.62 10.10
CA HIS A 12 -14.27 -4.09 8.87
C HIS A 12 -14.30 -5.23 7.87
N SER A 13 -15.24 -5.19 6.93
CA SER A 13 -15.38 -6.28 5.97
C SER A 13 -14.22 -6.29 4.99
N ALA A 14 -13.99 -7.46 4.38
CA ALA A 14 -12.94 -7.58 3.37
C ALA A 14 -13.17 -6.63 2.19
N PRO A 15 -14.41 -6.50 1.64
CA PRO A 15 -14.63 -5.52 0.58
C PRO A 15 -14.35 -4.08 1.00
N GLN A 16 -14.70 -3.71 2.25
CA GLN A 16 -14.40 -2.36 2.74
C GLN A 16 -12.91 -2.11 2.78
N MET A 17 -12.15 -3.06 3.31
CA MET A 17 -10.69 -2.89 3.38
C MET A 17 -10.07 -2.90 2.00
N PHE A 18 -10.56 -3.76 1.10
CA PHE A 18 -10.09 -3.75 -0.28
C PHE A 18 -10.32 -2.37 -0.92
N ASP A 19 -11.54 -1.83 -0.79
CA ASP A 19 -11.85 -0.54 -1.39
C ASP A 19 -10.96 0.56 -0.84
N LEU A 20 -10.68 0.52 0.46
CA LEU A 20 -9.83 1.53 1.08
C LEU A 20 -8.40 1.49 0.53
N VAL A 21 -7.82 0.30 0.43
CA VAL A 21 -6.45 0.14 -0.06
C VAL A 21 -6.39 0.39 -1.57
N ALA A 22 -7.46 0.06 -2.30
CA ALA A 22 -7.51 0.29 -3.74
C ALA A 22 -7.60 1.77 -4.11
N ASP A 23 -8.08 2.62 -3.21
CA ASP A 23 -8.26 4.04 -3.45
C ASP A 23 -6.93 4.77 -3.23
N VAL A 24 -5.99 4.51 -4.14
CA VAL A 24 -4.61 4.97 -3.95
C VAL A 24 -4.48 6.49 -3.98
N GLU A 25 -5.39 7.17 -4.64
CA GLU A 25 -5.33 8.64 -4.73
C GLU A 25 -5.51 9.32 -3.38
N ARG A 26 -6.09 8.62 -2.40
CA ARG A 26 -6.28 9.18 -1.06
C ARG A 26 -5.09 8.96 -0.14
N TYR A 27 -4.10 8.21 -0.58
CA TYR A 27 -2.95 7.87 0.26
C TYR A 27 -2.26 9.09 0.88
N PRO A 28 -2.10 10.23 0.18
CA PRO A 28 -1.44 11.37 0.82
C PRO A 28 -2.16 11.88 2.07
N GLU A 29 -3.44 11.55 2.25
CA GLU A 29 -4.21 12.01 3.40
C GLU A 29 -3.84 11.28 4.68
N PHE A 30 -3.26 10.08 4.60
CA PHE A 30 -3.03 9.29 5.82
C PHE A 30 -1.83 8.36 5.79
N VAL A 31 -1.27 8.06 4.62
CA VAL A 31 -0.15 7.11 4.54
C VAL A 31 1.15 7.80 4.91
N PRO A 32 1.93 7.23 5.86
CA PRO A 32 3.19 7.86 6.27
C PRO A 32 4.12 8.11 5.09
N LEU A 33 4.73 9.29 5.08
CA LEU A 33 5.70 9.74 4.08
C LEU A 33 5.14 9.96 2.68
N CYS A 34 3.89 9.60 2.41
CA CYS A 34 3.32 9.79 1.08
C CYS A 34 2.91 11.24 0.90
N ARG A 35 3.64 11.98 0.06
CA ARG A 35 3.36 13.39 -0.19
C ARG A 35 2.33 13.57 -1.29
N SER A 36 2.43 12.77 -2.35
CA SER A 36 1.46 12.83 -3.44
C SER A 36 1.35 11.49 -4.12
N LEU A 37 0.22 11.27 -4.76
CA LEU A 37 0.01 10.08 -5.57
C LEU A 37 -0.87 10.46 -6.74
N LYS A 38 -0.40 10.19 -7.95
CA LYS A 38 -1.11 10.54 -9.17
C LYS A 38 -1.26 9.29 -10.02
N ILE A 39 -2.46 9.08 -10.54
CA ILE A 39 -2.74 7.96 -11.42
C ILE A 39 -2.50 8.41 -12.85
N ARG A 40 -1.64 7.68 -13.57
CA ARG A 40 -1.38 7.93 -14.98
C ARG A 40 -2.40 7.24 -15.87
N GLN A 41 -2.83 6.04 -15.48
CA GLN A 41 -3.66 5.22 -16.34
C GLN A 41 -4.43 4.20 -15.52
N ARG A 42 -5.68 3.97 -15.90
CA ARG A 42 -6.50 2.90 -15.34
C ARG A 42 -6.98 2.03 -16.50
N THR A 43 -6.84 0.73 -16.36
CA THR A 43 -7.26 -0.21 -17.40
C THR A 43 -8.09 -1.32 -16.77
N PRO A 44 -9.43 -1.19 -16.82
CA PRO A 44 -10.29 -2.30 -16.38
C PRO A 44 -10.13 -3.49 -17.32
N ARG A 45 -10.25 -4.70 -16.78
CA ARG A 45 -10.08 -5.92 -17.54
C ARG A 45 -11.33 -6.79 -17.44
N PRO A 46 -11.58 -7.63 -18.46
CA PRO A 46 -12.81 -8.45 -18.48
C PRO A 46 -12.93 -9.42 -17.32
N ASP A 47 -11.82 -9.82 -16.71
CA ASP A 47 -11.83 -10.78 -15.59
C ASP A 47 -12.17 -10.14 -14.25
N GLY A 48 -12.50 -8.84 -14.23
CA GLY A 48 -12.83 -8.14 -13.00
C GLY A 48 -11.65 -7.49 -12.30
N THR A 49 -10.45 -7.64 -12.84
CA THR A 49 -9.28 -6.95 -12.31
C THR A 49 -9.13 -5.59 -12.98
N GLU A 50 -8.32 -4.73 -12.37
CA GLU A 50 -8.00 -3.42 -12.93
C GLU A 50 -6.52 -3.16 -12.74
N ILE A 51 -5.87 -2.65 -13.78
CA ILE A 51 -4.46 -2.27 -13.71
C ILE A 51 -4.37 -0.76 -13.58
N VAL A 52 -3.66 -0.28 -12.58
CA VAL A 52 -3.47 1.15 -12.33
C VAL A 52 -1.98 1.44 -12.38
N ILE A 53 -1.59 2.41 -13.20
CA ILE A 53 -0.22 2.91 -13.22
C ILE A 53 -0.21 4.20 -12.42
N ALA A 54 0.59 4.25 -11.38
CA ALA A 54 0.58 5.36 -10.43
C ALA A 54 1.97 5.85 -10.12
N ASP A 55 2.08 7.16 -9.93
CA ASP A 55 3.32 7.81 -9.48
C ASP A 55 3.12 8.24 -8.04
N MET A 56 4.00 7.78 -7.15
CA MET A 56 3.98 8.19 -5.75
C MET A 56 5.23 8.99 -5.44
N THR A 57 5.05 10.12 -4.76
CA THR A 57 6.16 10.88 -4.24
C THR A 57 6.20 10.71 -2.72
N VAL A 58 7.34 10.30 -2.21
CA VAL A 58 7.58 10.20 -0.78
C VAL A 58 8.57 11.28 -0.38
N SER A 59 8.41 11.84 0.80
CA SER A 59 9.34 12.85 1.26
C SER A 59 9.51 12.78 2.77
N PHE A 60 10.72 13.10 3.21
CA PHE A 60 11.06 13.21 4.61
C PHE A 60 12.20 14.24 4.74
N LYS A 61 11.93 15.31 5.48
CA LYS A 61 12.90 16.40 5.62
C LYS A 61 13.28 16.92 4.24
N LEU A 62 14.56 16.92 3.90
CA LEU A 62 15.02 17.44 2.62
C LEU A 62 15.08 16.39 1.52
N VAL A 63 14.73 15.15 1.83
CA VAL A 63 14.77 14.07 0.85
C VAL A 63 13.38 13.87 0.23
N ARG A 64 13.35 13.85 -1.11
CA ARG A 64 12.10 13.61 -1.85
C ARG A 64 12.40 12.70 -3.02
N GLU A 65 11.65 11.61 -3.13
CA GLU A 65 11.82 10.63 -4.21
C GLU A 65 10.47 10.27 -4.78
N ALA A 66 10.45 10.03 -6.07
CA ALA A 66 9.23 9.60 -6.75
C ALA A 66 9.47 8.26 -7.42
N PHE A 67 8.45 7.42 -7.45
CA PHE A 67 8.54 6.15 -8.15
C PHE A 67 7.20 5.79 -8.78
N THR A 68 7.28 4.97 -9.82
CA THR A 68 6.13 4.53 -10.61
C THR A 68 5.88 3.05 -10.33
N SER A 69 4.62 2.71 -10.11
CA SER A 69 4.22 1.34 -9.82
C SER A 69 3.06 0.91 -10.70
N ARG A 70 2.98 -0.39 -10.96
CA ARG A 70 1.81 -1.01 -11.55
C ARG A 70 1.04 -1.70 -10.43
N VAL A 71 -0.18 -1.25 -10.20
CA VAL A 71 -1.04 -1.79 -9.14
C VAL A 71 -2.09 -2.66 -9.80
N THR A 72 -2.15 -3.92 -9.44
CA THR A 72 -3.19 -4.82 -9.91
C THR A 72 -4.25 -4.95 -8.82
N LEU A 73 -5.45 -4.47 -9.11
CA LEU A 73 -6.58 -4.54 -8.20
C LEU A 73 -7.40 -5.76 -8.59
N ASP A 74 -7.30 -6.81 -7.79
CA ASP A 74 -7.98 -8.08 -8.06
C ASP A 74 -9.18 -8.21 -7.12
N ARG A 75 -10.28 -7.56 -7.50
CA ARG A 75 -11.48 -7.56 -6.67
C ARG A 75 -12.10 -8.94 -6.52
N PRO A 76 -12.18 -9.76 -7.58
CA PRO A 76 -12.77 -11.09 -7.40
C PRO A 76 -12.07 -11.93 -6.35
N ASN A 77 -10.76 -11.80 -6.19
CA ASN A 77 -10.00 -12.56 -5.21
C ASN A 77 -9.61 -11.74 -3.99
N LEU A 78 -10.02 -10.46 -3.93
CA LEU A 78 -9.75 -9.56 -2.81
C LEU A 78 -8.25 -9.50 -2.51
N LYS A 79 -7.48 -9.20 -3.56
CA LYS A 79 -6.03 -9.07 -3.47
C LYS A 79 -5.58 -7.84 -4.23
N ILE A 80 -4.50 -7.23 -3.77
CA ILE A 80 -3.87 -6.10 -4.45
C ILE A 80 -2.38 -6.39 -4.52
N GLN A 81 -1.81 -6.23 -5.71
CA GLN A 81 -0.38 -6.42 -5.90
C GLN A 81 0.21 -5.16 -6.49
N VAL A 82 1.32 -4.70 -5.91
CA VAL A 82 2.04 -3.53 -6.38
C VAL A 82 3.39 -3.97 -6.90
N GLU A 83 3.64 -3.70 -8.18
CA GLU A 83 4.90 -4.03 -8.83
C GLU A 83 5.65 -2.74 -9.15
N TYR A 84 6.93 -2.72 -8.83
CA TYR A 84 7.77 -1.56 -9.06
C TYR A 84 8.16 -1.47 -10.52
N LEU A 85 8.04 -0.27 -11.11
CA LEU A 85 8.42 -0.05 -12.49
C LEU A 85 9.65 0.85 -12.61
N GLN A 86 9.72 1.95 -11.84
CA GLN A 86 10.76 2.94 -12.03
C GLN A 86 10.90 3.80 -10.79
N GLY A 87 12.14 4.14 -10.42
CA GLY A 87 12.39 5.03 -9.29
C GLY A 87 13.70 4.69 -8.58
N PRO A 88 13.77 5.01 -7.26
CA PRO A 88 15.02 4.88 -6.50
C PRO A 88 15.31 3.47 -5.99
N PHE A 89 14.46 2.51 -6.27
CA PHE A 89 14.66 1.15 -5.81
C PHE A 89 15.26 0.28 -6.90
N SER A 90 16.04 -0.72 -6.52
CA SER A 90 16.41 -1.78 -7.45
C SER A 90 15.30 -2.84 -7.46
N ASN A 91 14.51 -2.91 -6.40
CA ASN A 91 13.44 -3.87 -6.28
C ASN A 91 12.44 -3.37 -5.26
N LEU A 92 11.16 -3.59 -5.50
CA LEU A 92 10.09 -3.35 -4.53
C LEU A 92 8.88 -4.18 -4.93
N GLU A 93 8.33 -4.90 -3.98
CA GLU A 93 7.11 -5.67 -4.18
C GLU A 93 6.25 -5.53 -2.96
N ASN A 94 4.95 -5.27 -3.19
CA ASN A 94 3.98 -5.14 -2.10
C ASN A 94 2.75 -5.95 -2.46
N ARG A 95 2.25 -6.74 -1.53
CA ARG A 95 1.05 -7.56 -1.74
C ARG A 95 0.12 -7.42 -0.56
N TRP A 96 -1.17 -7.28 -0.87
CA TRP A 96 -2.24 -7.21 0.11
C TRP A 96 -3.22 -8.34 -0.15
N SER A 97 -3.77 -8.92 0.91
CA SER A 97 -4.86 -9.87 0.81
C SER A 97 -5.90 -9.53 1.88
N PHE A 98 -7.16 -9.83 1.58
CA PHE A 98 -8.26 -9.52 2.48
C PHE A 98 -9.13 -10.75 2.59
N GLU A 99 -9.00 -11.46 3.69
CA GLU A 99 -9.69 -12.74 3.90
C GLU A 99 -10.93 -12.51 4.76
N PRO A 100 -12.15 -12.72 4.22
CA PRO A 100 -13.37 -12.52 5.00
C PRO A 100 -13.43 -13.44 6.21
N LYS A 101 -13.93 -12.92 7.32
CA LYS A 101 -14.14 -13.66 8.55
C LYS A 101 -15.56 -13.44 9.04
N PRO A 102 -16.04 -14.23 10.00
CA PRO A 102 -17.39 -14.00 10.57
C PRO A 102 -17.55 -12.59 11.12
N ASP A 103 -18.80 -12.14 11.24
CA ASP A 103 -19.15 -10.84 11.83
C ASP A 103 -18.64 -9.65 11.05
N ASP A 104 -18.54 -9.82 9.70
CA ASP A 104 -18.07 -8.73 8.82
C ASP A 104 -16.71 -8.19 9.20
N SER A 105 -15.85 -9.06 9.72
CA SER A 105 -14.45 -8.71 9.92
C SER A 105 -13.61 -9.37 8.84
N CYS A 106 -12.31 -9.06 8.81
CA CYS A 106 -11.41 -9.72 7.87
C CYS A 106 -10.01 -9.76 8.42
N ASP A 107 -9.20 -10.66 7.87
CA ASP A 107 -7.77 -10.67 8.11
C ASP A 107 -7.09 -9.95 6.95
N VAL A 108 -6.35 -8.90 7.26
CA VAL A 108 -5.58 -8.14 6.28
C VAL A 108 -4.18 -8.67 6.26
N GLY A 109 -3.79 -9.29 5.14
CA GLY A 109 -2.42 -9.73 4.92
C GLY A 109 -1.64 -8.65 4.22
N PHE A 110 -0.43 -8.38 4.67
CA PHE A 110 0.44 -7.35 4.12
C PHE A 110 1.83 -7.91 3.96
N PHE A 111 2.40 -7.78 2.76
CA PHE A 111 3.76 -8.20 2.48
C PHE A 111 4.46 -7.09 1.71
N LEU A 112 5.68 -6.76 2.14
CA LEU A 112 6.49 -5.75 1.48
C LEU A 112 7.96 -6.15 1.54
N THR A 113 8.63 -6.07 0.40
CA THR A 113 10.08 -6.20 0.33
C THR A 113 10.59 -5.12 -0.62
N TYR A 114 11.77 -4.58 -0.31
CA TYR A 114 12.34 -3.51 -1.14
C TYR A 114 13.85 -3.43 -0.94
N GLU A 115 14.49 -2.77 -1.93
CA GLU A 115 15.92 -2.51 -1.87
C GLU A 115 16.20 -1.24 -2.66
N PHE A 116 16.97 -0.33 -2.07
CA PHE A 116 17.34 0.91 -2.75
C PHE A 116 18.45 0.65 -3.78
N LYS A 117 18.45 1.47 -4.87
CA LYS A 117 19.49 1.38 -5.87
C LYS A 117 20.85 1.78 -5.33
N SER A 118 20.90 2.74 -4.42
CA SER A 118 22.15 3.29 -3.95
C SER A 118 22.28 3.10 -2.45
N ARG A 119 23.54 2.89 -2.01
CA ARG A 119 23.82 2.79 -0.58
C ARG A 119 23.53 4.10 0.12
N MET A 120 23.76 5.21 -0.57
CA MET A 120 23.49 6.53 0.02
C MET A 120 22.02 6.69 0.34
N LEU A 121 21.13 6.33 -0.59
CA LEU A 121 19.70 6.39 -0.34
C LEU A 121 19.30 5.45 0.79
N ALA A 122 19.89 4.25 0.83
CA ALA A 122 19.60 3.31 1.91
C ALA A 122 20.00 3.90 3.26
N MET A 123 21.13 4.59 3.33
CA MET A 123 21.58 5.22 4.57
C MET A 123 20.70 6.40 4.97
N LEU A 124 20.29 7.22 4.00
CA LEU A 124 19.51 8.41 4.29
C LEU A 124 18.05 8.10 4.62
N MET A 125 17.47 7.11 3.97
CA MET A 125 16.04 6.86 4.05
C MET A 125 15.66 5.52 4.67
N GLY A 126 16.62 4.57 4.78
CA GLY A 126 16.30 3.22 5.19
C GLY A 126 15.56 3.11 6.50
N THR A 127 16.10 3.74 7.56
CA THR A 127 15.48 3.68 8.88
C THR A 127 14.09 4.31 8.86
N MET A 128 13.95 5.41 8.12
CA MET A 128 12.66 6.09 8.02
C MET A 128 11.63 5.22 7.32
N PHE A 129 12.04 4.60 6.20
CA PHE A 129 11.15 3.73 5.46
C PHE A 129 10.78 2.50 6.29
N ASP A 130 11.74 1.91 7.00
CA ASP A 130 11.45 0.78 7.88
C ASP A 130 10.39 1.14 8.89
N THR A 131 10.55 2.29 9.56
CA THR A 131 9.59 2.75 10.55
C THR A 131 8.22 3.01 9.92
N ALA A 132 8.20 3.69 8.77
CA ALA A 132 6.94 3.99 8.09
C ALA A 132 6.21 2.73 7.67
N PHE A 133 6.94 1.76 7.09
CA PHE A 133 6.32 0.53 6.60
C PHE A 133 5.77 -0.32 7.74
N GLN A 134 6.43 -0.31 8.90
CA GLN A 134 5.90 -1.02 10.07
C GLN A 134 4.57 -0.43 10.54
N ARG A 135 4.29 0.82 10.19
CA ARG A 135 3.06 1.50 10.59
C ARG A 135 1.99 1.51 9.50
N PHE A 136 2.30 1.00 8.31
CA PHE A 136 1.35 1.06 7.20
C PHE A 136 0.03 0.37 7.54
N ALA A 137 0.08 -0.89 7.98
CA ALA A 137 -1.15 -1.64 8.27
C ALA A 137 -1.98 -0.93 9.34
N ALA A 138 -1.33 -0.40 10.38
CA ALA A 138 -2.03 0.34 11.42
C ALA A 138 -2.65 1.63 10.87
N ALA A 139 -1.94 2.31 9.95
CA ALA A 139 -2.46 3.54 9.35
C ALA A 139 -3.73 3.26 8.54
N PHE A 140 -3.74 2.16 7.80
CA PHE A 140 -4.92 1.78 7.02
C PHE A 140 -6.07 1.40 7.93
N GLU A 141 -5.81 0.69 9.01
CA GLU A 141 -6.87 0.36 9.97
C GLU A 141 -7.45 1.62 10.62
N LYS A 142 -6.60 2.55 11.01
CA LYS A 142 -7.05 3.81 11.60
C LYS A 142 -7.89 4.60 10.61
N ARG A 143 -7.49 4.62 9.35
CA ARG A 143 -8.26 5.30 8.31
C ARG A 143 -9.61 4.63 8.12
N ALA A 144 -9.67 3.29 8.14
CA ALA A 144 -10.91 2.56 8.03
C ALA A 144 -11.84 2.90 9.18
N ASP A 145 -11.30 3.00 10.40
CA ASP A 145 -12.11 3.40 11.54
C ASP A 145 -12.71 4.80 11.34
N ALA A 146 -11.93 5.71 10.76
CA ALA A 146 -12.40 7.08 10.53
C ALA A 146 -13.50 7.14 9.46
N ILE A 147 -13.40 6.29 8.44
CA ILE A 147 -14.34 6.32 7.32
C ILE A 147 -15.56 5.45 7.57
N TYR A 148 -15.37 4.24 8.13
CA TYR A 148 -16.42 3.25 8.25
C TYR A 148 -16.95 3.12 9.70
N GLY A 149 -16.41 3.88 10.63
CA GLY A 149 -16.73 3.76 12.04
C GLY A 149 -15.71 2.89 12.75
N SER A 150 -15.67 3.00 14.09
CA SER A 150 -14.64 2.29 14.85
C SER A 150 -14.87 0.79 14.93
N GLY A 151 -15.80 0.26 14.25
CA GLY A 151 -16.04 -1.16 14.11
C GLY A 151 -16.44 -1.87 15.36
N ARG A 152 -17.24 -2.32 15.58
CA ARG A 152 -17.59 -2.95 16.70
C ARG A 152 -18.14 -4.16 16.46
#